data_d6d15ba2ec8751ccb4b757f9363b5060
#
_entry.id   d6d15ba2ec8751ccb4b757f9363b5060
#
_cell.length_a   1.000
_cell.length_b   1.000
_cell.length_c   1.000
_cell.angle_alpha   90.00
_cell.angle_beta   90.00
_cell.angle_gamma   90.00
#
_symmetry.space_group_name_H-M   'P 1'
#
loop_
_entity.id
_entity.type
_entity.pdbx_description
1 polymer ?
#
loop_
_entity_poly.entity_id
_entity_poly.type
_entity_poly.pdbx_seq_one_letter_code
_entity_poly.pdbx_strand_id
1 'polypeptide(L)' 'MSIAELKAGEWAKVLAIEGGYGFRQKLLLRGIFEGRLVRVISNRGPVTIEIDRNIVSLGRGMAKRIRVRRI' A
#
# COMPACT_ATOMS: atom_id res chain seq x y z
N MET A 1 4.96 1.61 10.68
CA MET A 1 4.22 2.66 9.97
C MET A 1 3.32 2.06 8.90
N SER A 2 2.29 2.75 8.52
CA SER A 2 1.41 2.30 7.44
C SER A 2 1.69 3.10 6.17
N ILE A 3 1.19 2.57 5.04
CA ILE A 3 1.37 3.24 3.76
C ILE A 3 0.69 4.61 3.72
N ALA A 4 -0.32 4.82 4.58
CA ALA A 4 -1.02 6.10 4.66
C ALA A 4 -0.14 7.23 5.22
N GLU A 5 1.00 6.89 5.83
CA GLU A 5 1.90 7.88 6.42
C GLU A 5 3.01 8.32 5.49
N LEU A 6 3.12 7.71 4.32
CA LEU A 6 4.15 8.04 3.36
C LEU A 6 3.77 9.26 2.53
N LYS A 7 4.78 9.98 2.09
CA LYS A 7 4.60 11.15 1.23
C LYS A 7 4.74 10.75 -0.23
N ALA A 8 4.18 11.57 -1.12
CA ALA A 8 4.32 11.35 -2.55
C ALA A 8 5.81 11.27 -2.91
N GLY A 9 6.14 10.29 -3.75
CA GLY A 9 7.51 10.04 -4.18
C GLY A 9 8.28 9.07 -3.31
N GLU A 10 7.81 8.75 -2.12
CA GLU A 10 8.52 7.83 -1.23
C GLU A 10 8.29 6.38 -1.63
N TRP A 11 9.34 5.58 -1.46
CA TRP A 11 9.30 4.14 -1.68
C TRP A 11 9.24 3.41 -0.35
N ALA A 12 8.60 2.26 -0.35
CA ALA A 12 8.52 1.44 0.85
C ALA A 12 8.36 -0.03 0.46
N LYS A 13 8.69 -0.89 1.42
CA LYS A 13 8.49 -2.34 1.29
C LYS A 13 7.32 -2.75 2.16
N VAL A 14 6.40 -3.53 1.61
CA VAL A 14 5.27 -4.05 2.36
C VAL A 14 5.77 -5.11 3.33
N LEU A 15 5.52 -4.90 4.63
CA LEU A 15 5.94 -5.81 5.69
C LEU A 15 4.82 -6.75 6.10
N ALA A 16 3.61 -6.22 6.23
CA ALA A 16 2.47 -7.01 6.68
C ALA A 16 1.17 -6.32 6.30
N ILE A 17 0.11 -7.10 6.21
CA ILE A 17 -1.22 -6.57 5.93
C ILE A 17 -2.11 -6.98 7.09
N GLU A 18 -2.67 -5.98 7.79
CA GLU A 18 -3.53 -6.20 8.94
C GLU A 18 -4.97 -6.29 8.48
N GLY A 19 -5.60 -7.43 8.71
CA GLY A 19 -6.98 -7.62 8.29
C GLY A 19 -7.29 -9.08 8.06
N GLY A 20 -8.55 -9.36 7.82
CA GLY A 20 -9.01 -10.72 7.59
C GLY A 20 -8.67 -11.22 6.19
N TYR A 21 -8.99 -12.50 5.97
CA TYR A 21 -8.66 -13.18 4.73
C TYR A 21 -9.24 -12.47 3.50
N GLY A 22 -10.48 -12.03 3.56
CA GLY A 22 -11.13 -11.37 2.42
C GLY A 22 -10.42 -10.06 2.03
N PHE A 23 -10.00 -9.29 3.03
CA PHE A 23 -9.26 -8.05 2.80
C PHE A 23 -7.91 -8.36 2.16
N ARG A 24 -7.19 -9.34 2.68
CA ARG A 24 -5.89 -9.74 2.14
C ARG A 24 -6.01 -10.22 0.71
N GLN A 25 -7.07 -10.96 0.39
CA GLN A 25 -7.32 -11.45 -0.97
C GLN A 25 -7.57 -10.31 -1.95
N LYS A 26 -8.32 -9.29 -1.53
CA LYS A 26 -8.55 -8.12 -2.38
C LYS A 26 -7.24 -7.43 -2.74
N LEU A 27 -6.34 -7.30 -1.78
CA LEU A 27 -5.05 -6.68 -2.02
C LEU A 27 -4.16 -7.56 -2.89
N LEU A 28 -4.18 -8.86 -2.65
CA LEU A 28 -3.40 -9.81 -3.44
C LEU A 28 -3.76 -9.74 -4.92
N LEU A 29 -5.04 -9.61 -5.24
CA LEU A 29 -5.50 -9.48 -6.63
C LEU A 29 -4.97 -8.21 -7.29
N ARG A 30 -4.60 -7.22 -6.51
CA ARG A 30 -3.99 -5.98 -7.00
C ARG A 30 -2.47 -6.00 -6.94
N GLY A 31 -1.90 -7.16 -6.60
CA GLY A 31 -0.44 -7.31 -6.52
C GLY A 31 0.17 -6.80 -5.23
N ILE A 32 -0.64 -6.52 -4.21
CA ILE A 32 -0.16 -5.99 -2.93
C ILE A 32 -0.05 -7.13 -1.92
N PHE A 33 1.19 -7.47 -1.57
CA PHE A 33 1.46 -8.52 -0.59
C PHE A 33 2.84 -8.30 0.02
N GLU A 34 3.15 -9.07 1.05
CA GLU A 34 4.41 -8.93 1.80
C GLU A 34 5.61 -9.08 0.88
N GLY A 35 6.57 -8.20 1.06
CA GLY A 35 7.82 -8.21 0.30
C GLY A 35 7.82 -7.31 -0.94
N ARG A 36 6.66 -6.83 -1.37
CA ARG A 36 6.58 -5.99 -2.57
C ARG A 36 7.06 -4.57 -2.27
N LEU A 37 7.69 -3.97 -3.28
CA LEU A 37 8.07 -2.56 -3.23
C LEU A 37 6.96 -1.73 -3.83
N VAL A 38 6.62 -0.63 -3.15
CA VAL A 38 5.59 0.29 -3.61
C VAL A 38 6.14 1.70 -3.60
N ARG A 39 5.63 2.55 -4.49
CA ARG A 39 5.95 3.97 -4.50
C ARG A 39 4.66 4.74 -4.36
N VAL A 40 4.63 5.71 -3.45
CA VAL A 40 3.44 6.55 -3.28
C VAL A 40 3.46 7.62 -4.36
N ILE A 41 2.36 7.72 -5.10
CA ILE A 41 2.17 8.74 -6.14
C ILE A 41 1.52 9.97 -5.53
N SER A 42 0.46 9.77 -4.76
CA SER A 42 -0.22 10.86 -4.07
C SER A 42 -0.86 10.36 -2.78
N ASN A 43 -1.05 11.28 -1.85
CA ASN A 43 -1.61 10.95 -0.54
C ASN A 43 -2.41 12.14 -0.02
N ARG A 44 -3.41 12.56 -0.79
CA ARG A 44 -4.28 13.71 -0.44
C ARG A 44 -5.74 13.29 -0.38
N GLY A 45 -6.05 12.23 0.22
CA GLY A 45 -7.34 11.59 0.24
C GLY A 45 -7.07 10.12 0.05
N PRO A 46 -7.52 9.48 -1.00
CA PRO A 46 -7.07 8.13 -1.31
C PRO A 46 -5.57 8.12 -1.50
N VAL A 47 -4.92 7.03 -1.08
CA VAL A 47 -3.49 6.85 -1.29
C VAL A 47 -3.31 6.16 -2.63
N THR A 48 -2.68 6.83 -3.57
CA THR A 48 -2.41 6.27 -4.89
C THR A 48 -0.97 5.77 -4.90
N ILE A 49 -0.80 4.51 -5.25
CA ILE A 49 0.51 3.89 -5.27
C ILE A 49 0.80 3.27 -6.64
N GLU A 50 2.08 3.14 -6.93
CA GLU A 50 2.56 2.37 -8.06
C GLU A 50 3.16 1.08 -7.53
N ILE A 51 2.73 -0.05 -8.09
CA ILE A 51 3.26 -1.34 -7.75
C ILE A 51 3.38 -2.15 -9.04
N ASP A 52 4.60 -2.58 -9.35
CA ASP A 52 4.87 -3.37 -10.56
C ASP A 52 4.28 -2.74 -11.81
N ARG A 53 4.50 -1.41 -11.98
CA ARG A 53 4.02 -0.58 -13.11
C ARG A 53 2.51 -0.36 -13.13
N ASN A 54 1.78 -0.89 -12.16
CA ASN A 54 0.34 -0.66 -12.05
C ASN A 54 0.07 0.45 -11.06
N ILE A 55 -0.94 1.24 -11.35
CA ILE A 55 -1.36 2.32 -10.46
C ILE A 55 -2.61 1.83 -9.74
N VAL A 56 -2.57 1.88 -8.42
CA VAL A 56 -3.67 1.43 -7.57
C VAL A 56 -4.03 2.54 -6.60
N SER A 57 -5.33 2.83 -6.49
CA SER A 57 -5.83 3.80 -5.53
C SER A 57 -6.47 3.07 -4.36
N LEU A 58 -6.08 3.43 -3.15
CA LEU A 58 -6.56 2.79 -1.92
C LEU A 58 -7.24 3.83 -1.04
N GLY A 59 -8.41 3.46 -0.51
CA GLY A 59 -9.02 4.30 0.52
C GLY A 59 -8.11 4.38 1.73
N ARG A 60 -8.20 5.46 2.49
CA ARG A 60 -7.31 5.66 3.64
C ARG A 60 -7.45 4.56 4.69
N GLY A 61 -8.66 4.05 4.89
CA GLY A 61 -8.88 2.95 5.84
C GLY A 61 -8.12 1.69 5.43
N MET A 62 -8.07 1.40 4.13
CA MET A 62 -7.30 0.27 3.62
C MET A 62 -5.81 0.52 3.75
N ALA A 63 -5.38 1.73 3.38
CA ALA A 63 -3.96 2.09 3.42
C ALA A 63 -3.39 2.00 4.84
N LYS A 64 -4.18 2.32 5.85
CA LYS A 64 -3.76 2.24 7.25
C LYS A 64 -3.47 0.82 7.71
N ARG A 65 -4.01 -0.17 7.02
CA ARG A 65 -3.82 -1.58 7.37
C ARG A 65 -2.61 -2.22 6.68
N ILE A 66 -1.94 -1.49 5.82
CA ILE A 66 -0.77 -1.99 5.12
C ILE A 66 0.47 -1.47 5.81
N ARG A 67 1.15 -2.35 6.55
CA ARG A 67 2.37 -2.00 7.28
C ARG A 67 3.54 -2.01 6.33
N VAL A 68 4.35 -0.96 6.38
CA VAL A 68 5.48 -0.80 5.45
C VAL A 68 6.71 -0.33 6.18
N ARG A 69 7.85 -0.47 5.51
CA ARG A 69 9.12 0.11 5.93
C ARG A 69 9.61 1.02 4.80
N ARG A 70 9.88 2.27 5.14
CA ARG A 70 10.42 3.22 4.16
C ARG A 70 11.79 2.77 3.71
N ILE A 71 12.01 2.86 2.40
CA ILE A 71 13.30 2.53 1.80
C ILE A 71 14.19 3.77 1.75
#